data_65ae0a5f8d10d8cf58b68184a701dde4
#
_entry.id   65ae0a5f8d10d8cf58b68184a701dde4
#
_cell.length_a   1.000
_cell.length_b   1.000
_cell.length_c   1.000
_cell.angle_alpha   90.00
_cell.angle_beta   90.00
_cell.angle_gamma   90.00
#
_symmetry.space_group_name_H-M   'P 1'
#
loop_
_entity.id
_entity.type
_entity.pdbx_description
1 polymer ?
#
loop_
_entity_poly.entity_id
_entity_poly.type
_entity_poly.pdbx_seq_one_letter_code
_entity_poly.pdbx_strand_id
1 'polypeptide(L)'
;MKTPITILMTLGLAVSAISQGKEMSLWPNEAPGALGQAPHDIPTLTPFLAPADNNSGSAIVICPGGGYGGLASHEGATYAQFLQKHGINGFVLKYRLGSAGYRHPIMLGDAARAIRTVRTHAKKWKIDPKKIGIMGSSAGGHLASTAITHFDNGDSKARDPIDRASSRPNAGILCYPVITMGKYTHQGSKRNLLGNNPPEELVNLLSSEKHVRKNTPPTFVWHTAEDRPVPVENSLLFASALREAGVPFALHVYQKGRHGIGLADKPPFKNVHPWANDLVFWLKEQGFIAK
;
A
#
# COMPACT_ATOMS: atom_id res chain seq x y z
N MET A 1 -50.11 17.96 -44.96
CA MET A 1 -49.26 18.41 -43.82
C MET A 1 -48.59 17.18 -43.22
N LYS A 2 -47.26 17.07 -43.42
CA LYS A 2 -46.47 15.94 -42.88
C LYS A 2 -45.73 16.44 -41.60
N THR A 3 -46.07 15.86 -40.45
CA THR A 3 -45.46 16.16 -39.14
C THR A 3 -44.09 15.49 -39.09
N PRO A 4 -43.01 16.19 -38.70
CA PRO A 4 -41.71 15.54 -38.53
C PRO A 4 -41.67 14.75 -37.20
N ILE A 5 -41.24 13.51 -37.25
CA ILE A 5 -40.93 12.67 -36.10
C ILE A 5 -39.52 13.04 -35.60
N THR A 6 -39.43 13.67 -34.44
CA THR A 6 -38.15 13.95 -33.78
C THR A 6 -37.74 12.69 -33.01
N ILE A 7 -36.69 12.00 -33.47
CA ILE A 7 -36.09 10.88 -32.73
C ILE A 7 -35.16 11.47 -31.66
N LEU A 8 -35.55 11.36 -30.40
CA LEU A 8 -34.71 11.71 -29.27
C LEU A 8 -33.72 10.56 -29.02
N MET A 9 -32.47 10.72 -29.46
CA MET A 9 -31.37 9.82 -29.08
C MET A 9 -30.99 10.08 -27.62
N THR A 10 -31.41 9.21 -26.71
CA THR A 10 -30.89 9.19 -25.33
C THR A 10 -29.51 8.57 -25.34
N LEU A 11 -28.49 9.42 -25.19
CA LEU A 11 -27.13 8.97 -24.94
C LEU A 11 -27.08 8.39 -23.52
N GLY A 12 -27.18 7.08 -23.39
CA GLY A 12 -26.97 6.38 -22.14
C GLY A 12 -25.48 6.45 -21.78
N LEU A 13 -25.11 7.30 -20.81
CA LEU A 13 -23.82 7.24 -20.14
C LEU A 13 -23.72 5.89 -19.43
N ALA A 14 -23.00 4.93 -20.02
CA ALA A 14 -22.64 3.70 -19.35
C ALA A 14 -21.66 4.08 -18.21
N VAL A 15 -22.16 4.21 -16.99
CA VAL A 15 -21.29 4.27 -15.80
C VAL A 15 -20.61 2.92 -15.69
N SER A 16 -19.34 2.84 -16.08
CA SER A 16 -18.54 1.64 -15.91
C SER A 16 -18.51 1.27 -14.43
N ALA A 17 -19.10 0.13 -14.10
CA ALA A 17 -19.21 -0.34 -12.73
C ALA A 17 -17.79 -0.57 -12.15
N ILE A 18 -17.53 0.08 -11.02
CA ILE A 18 -16.34 -0.17 -10.20
C ILE A 18 -16.44 -1.62 -9.73
N SER A 19 -15.58 -2.51 -10.24
CA SER A 19 -15.63 -3.93 -9.92
C SER A 19 -14.37 -4.38 -9.15
N GLN A 20 -14.62 -5.14 -8.09
CA GLN A 20 -13.60 -5.95 -7.43
C GLN A 20 -13.36 -7.20 -8.27
N GLY A 21 -12.10 -7.48 -8.61
CA GLY A 21 -11.73 -8.73 -9.28
C GLY A 21 -11.69 -9.91 -8.32
N LYS A 22 -11.52 -11.11 -8.88
CA LYS A 22 -11.39 -12.32 -8.08
C LYS A 22 -10.08 -12.31 -7.28
N GLU A 23 -10.17 -12.61 -5.99
CA GLU A 23 -9.02 -12.83 -5.13
C GLU A 23 -8.15 -13.98 -5.67
N MET A 24 -6.83 -13.80 -5.62
CA MET A 24 -5.86 -14.75 -6.13
C MET A 24 -4.76 -15.03 -5.10
N SER A 25 -4.36 -16.30 -4.95
CA SER A 25 -3.22 -16.66 -4.12
C SER A 25 -1.92 -16.12 -4.71
N LEU A 26 -1.00 -15.67 -3.86
CA LEU A 26 0.31 -15.19 -4.29
C LEU A 26 1.25 -16.31 -4.75
N TRP A 27 1.04 -17.52 -4.28
CA TRP A 27 1.74 -18.72 -4.72
C TRP A 27 0.74 -19.74 -5.23
N PRO A 28 1.04 -20.48 -6.31
CA PRO A 28 0.16 -21.51 -6.83
C PRO A 28 0.04 -22.73 -5.89
N ASN A 29 1.07 -22.93 -5.07
CA ASN A 29 1.17 -23.97 -4.05
C ASN A 29 1.31 -23.31 -2.67
N GLU A 30 1.88 -24.03 -1.72
CA GLU A 30 2.16 -23.53 -0.39
C GLU A 30 3.09 -22.31 -0.42
N ALA A 31 2.74 -21.27 0.34
CA ALA A 31 3.58 -20.09 0.47
C ALA A 31 4.83 -20.41 1.30
N PRO A 32 6.02 -19.89 0.95
CA PRO A 32 7.24 -20.13 1.71
C PRO A 32 7.07 -19.81 3.19
N GLY A 33 7.42 -20.78 4.07
CA GLY A 33 7.30 -20.65 5.52
C GLY A 33 5.85 -20.67 6.03
N ALA A 34 4.90 -21.24 5.28
CA ALA A 34 3.55 -21.47 5.77
C ALA A 34 3.56 -22.45 6.96
N LEU A 35 2.72 -22.16 7.96
CA LEU A 35 2.57 -22.99 9.16
C LEU A 35 1.44 -24.03 8.99
N GLY A 36 0.66 -23.92 7.91
CA GLY A 36 -0.44 -24.79 7.57
C GLY A 36 -1.11 -24.38 6.26
N GLN A 37 -2.35 -24.84 6.06
CA GLN A 37 -3.14 -24.58 4.85
C GLN A 37 -4.47 -23.87 5.16
N ALA A 38 -4.62 -23.32 6.35
CA ALA A 38 -5.80 -22.55 6.71
C ALA A 38 -5.84 -21.21 5.95
N PRO A 39 -7.00 -20.54 5.83
CA PRO A 39 -7.11 -19.27 5.10
C PRO A 39 -6.12 -18.19 5.55
N HIS A 40 -5.66 -18.20 6.81
CA HIS A 40 -4.67 -17.25 7.33
C HIS A 40 -3.22 -17.61 6.95
N ASP A 41 -2.97 -18.83 6.44
CA ASP A 41 -1.66 -19.27 5.94
C ASP A 41 -1.46 -18.94 4.45
N ILE A 42 -2.55 -18.59 3.77
CA ILE A 42 -2.57 -18.33 2.33
C ILE A 42 -2.62 -16.81 2.08
N PRO A 43 -1.49 -16.16 1.76
CA PRO A 43 -1.49 -14.75 1.39
C PRO A 43 -2.08 -14.58 0.00
N THR A 44 -2.94 -13.56 -0.16
CA THR A 44 -3.71 -13.33 -1.38
C THR A 44 -3.64 -11.88 -1.84
N LEU A 45 -3.96 -11.67 -3.10
CA LEU A 45 -4.04 -10.36 -3.74
C LEU A 45 -5.41 -10.20 -4.40
N THR A 46 -6.13 -9.13 -4.07
CA THR A 46 -7.43 -8.81 -4.65
C THR A 46 -7.31 -7.59 -5.55
N PRO A 47 -7.49 -7.73 -6.88
CA PRO A 47 -7.40 -6.61 -7.81
C PRO A 47 -8.67 -5.75 -7.82
N PHE A 48 -8.48 -4.45 -7.94
CA PHE A 48 -9.48 -3.42 -8.21
C PHE A 48 -8.99 -2.64 -9.43
N LEU A 49 -9.37 -3.10 -10.61
CA LEU A 49 -8.85 -2.54 -11.86
C LEU A 49 -9.63 -1.28 -12.26
N ALA A 50 -8.91 -0.25 -12.65
CA ALA A 50 -9.50 0.97 -13.17
C ALA A 50 -10.30 0.67 -14.45
N PRO A 51 -11.43 1.38 -14.69
CA PRO A 51 -12.16 1.28 -15.95
C PRO A 51 -11.24 1.55 -17.15
N ALA A 52 -11.47 0.84 -18.25
CA ALA A 52 -10.56 0.88 -19.41
C ALA A 52 -10.42 2.27 -20.02
N ASP A 53 -11.46 3.08 -19.92
CA ASP A 53 -11.54 4.46 -20.40
C ASP A 53 -10.83 5.48 -19.49
N ASN A 54 -10.50 5.09 -18.24
CA ASN A 54 -9.80 5.92 -17.26
C ASN A 54 -8.50 5.29 -16.74
N ASN A 55 -8.04 4.17 -17.29
CA ASN A 55 -6.85 3.48 -16.79
C ASN A 55 -5.56 4.24 -17.11
N SER A 56 -4.90 4.78 -16.09
CA SER A 56 -3.62 5.50 -16.21
C SER A 56 -2.41 4.60 -16.50
N GLY A 57 -2.59 3.28 -16.45
CA GLY A 57 -1.49 2.31 -16.50
C GLY A 57 -0.68 2.21 -15.22
N SER A 58 -1.11 2.83 -14.12
CA SER A 58 -0.45 2.76 -12.82
C SER A 58 -1.10 1.73 -11.91
N ALA A 59 -0.35 1.22 -10.94
CA ALA A 59 -0.84 0.29 -9.94
C ALA A 59 -0.30 0.61 -8.54
N ILE A 60 -1.10 0.32 -7.51
CA ILE A 60 -0.70 0.42 -6.10
C ILE A 60 -1.04 -0.89 -5.39
N VAL A 61 -0.04 -1.54 -4.79
CA VAL A 61 -0.24 -2.61 -3.82
C VAL A 61 -0.59 -1.99 -2.47
N ILE A 62 -1.68 -2.43 -1.86
CA ILE A 62 -2.25 -1.84 -0.64
C ILE A 62 -2.09 -2.82 0.51
N CYS A 63 -1.41 -2.39 1.57
CA CYS A 63 -1.18 -3.13 2.81
C CYS A 63 -2.05 -2.54 3.91
N PRO A 64 -3.22 -3.13 4.25
CA PRO A 64 -4.06 -2.65 5.34
C PRO A 64 -3.33 -2.68 6.69
N GLY A 65 -3.67 -1.76 7.60
CA GLY A 65 -3.21 -1.79 8.97
C GLY A 65 -3.90 -2.86 9.82
N GLY A 66 -3.68 -2.81 11.13
CA GLY A 66 -4.25 -3.75 12.10
C GLY A 66 -3.21 -4.34 13.05
N GLY A 67 -2.09 -3.63 13.27
CA GLY A 67 -1.07 -3.98 14.26
C GLY A 67 -0.34 -5.30 14.00
N TYR A 68 -0.31 -5.79 12.74
CA TYR A 68 0.12 -7.16 12.38
C TYR A 68 -0.67 -8.27 13.07
N GLY A 69 -1.77 -7.94 13.75
CA GLY A 69 -2.69 -8.87 14.38
C GLY A 69 -4.01 -9.02 13.64
N GLY A 70 -4.30 -8.15 12.67
CA GLY A 70 -5.49 -8.14 11.84
C GLY A 70 -5.26 -7.33 10.56
N LEU A 71 -6.32 -7.23 9.73
CA LEU A 71 -6.35 -6.42 8.51
C LEU A 71 -7.58 -5.52 8.54
N ALA A 72 -7.36 -4.21 8.59
CA ALA A 72 -8.42 -3.20 8.62
C ALA A 72 -9.06 -3.06 7.23
N SER A 73 -10.26 -3.56 7.05
CA SER A 73 -10.94 -3.60 5.74
C SER A 73 -11.12 -2.22 5.09
N HIS A 74 -11.37 -1.17 5.90
CA HIS A 74 -11.50 0.21 5.43
C HIS A 74 -10.18 0.83 4.94
N GLU A 75 -9.03 0.22 5.23
CA GLU A 75 -7.71 0.60 4.72
C GLU A 75 -7.27 -0.30 3.54
N GLY A 76 -8.11 -1.23 3.14
CA GLY A 76 -7.94 -2.11 1.98
C GLY A 76 -8.84 -1.72 0.82
N ALA A 77 -10.05 -2.30 0.76
CA ALA A 77 -10.97 -2.13 -0.35
C ALA A 77 -11.38 -0.65 -0.57
N THR A 78 -11.58 0.14 0.50
CA THR A 78 -11.94 1.55 0.39
C THR A 78 -10.84 2.38 -0.28
N TYR A 79 -9.57 2.12 0.04
CA TYR A 79 -8.45 2.75 -0.64
C TYR A 79 -8.34 2.31 -2.10
N ALA A 80 -8.52 1.00 -2.36
CA ALA A 80 -8.51 0.49 -3.72
C ALA A 80 -9.58 1.12 -4.61
N GLN A 81 -10.81 1.27 -4.08
CA GLN A 81 -11.92 1.95 -4.76
C GLN A 81 -11.65 3.44 -4.97
N PHE A 82 -11.02 4.11 -4.00
CA PHE A 82 -10.60 5.50 -4.15
C PHE A 82 -9.57 5.64 -5.30
N LEU A 83 -8.54 4.83 -5.32
CA LEU A 83 -7.52 4.83 -6.37
C LEU A 83 -8.11 4.50 -7.75
N GLN A 84 -9.02 3.53 -7.81
CA GLN A 84 -9.72 3.11 -9.01
C GLN A 84 -10.51 4.27 -9.67
N LYS A 85 -11.16 5.11 -8.85
CA LYS A 85 -11.85 6.34 -9.34
C LYS A 85 -10.90 7.33 -9.99
N HIS A 86 -9.63 7.32 -9.59
CA HIS A 86 -8.57 8.16 -10.15
C HIS A 86 -7.74 7.47 -11.24
N GLY A 87 -8.25 6.36 -11.79
CA GLY A 87 -7.61 5.65 -12.90
C GLY A 87 -6.42 4.77 -12.49
N ILE A 88 -6.21 4.53 -11.20
CA ILE A 88 -5.11 3.70 -10.69
C ILE A 88 -5.62 2.31 -10.33
N ASN A 89 -4.94 1.26 -10.76
CA ASN A 89 -5.27 -0.11 -10.40
C ASN A 89 -4.84 -0.39 -8.95
N GLY A 90 -5.79 -0.68 -8.07
CA GLY A 90 -5.54 -1.08 -6.68
C GLY A 90 -5.40 -2.58 -6.53
N PHE A 91 -4.47 -3.04 -5.70
CA PHE A 91 -4.27 -4.45 -5.38
C PHE A 91 -4.19 -4.61 -3.87
N VAL A 92 -5.26 -5.10 -3.25
CA VAL A 92 -5.32 -5.27 -1.80
C VAL A 92 -4.62 -6.56 -1.41
N LEU A 93 -3.59 -6.45 -0.60
CA LEU A 93 -2.80 -7.56 -0.10
C LEU A 93 -3.39 -8.08 1.23
N LYS A 94 -3.75 -9.35 1.27
CA LYS A 94 -3.92 -10.11 2.51
C LYS A 94 -2.58 -10.78 2.82
N TYR A 95 -1.78 -10.15 3.66
CA TYR A 95 -0.50 -10.71 4.12
C TYR A 95 -0.68 -11.52 5.39
N ARG A 96 0.21 -12.47 5.63
CA ARG A 96 0.19 -13.32 6.83
C ARG A 96 0.48 -12.52 8.09
N LEU A 97 -0.10 -12.91 9.22
CA LEU A 97 -0.20 -12.09 10.43
C LEU A 97 0.51 -12.71 11.63
N GLY A 98 0.97 -11.83 12.52
CA GLY A 98 1.57 -12.21 13.80
C GLY A 98 0.60 -12.94 14.74
N SER A 99 -0.70 -12.64 14.66
CA SER A 99 -1.76 -13.34 15.39
C SER A 99 -1.89 -14.84 14.98
N ALA A 100 -1.47 -15.17 13.76
CA ALA A 100 -1.41 -16.55 13.27
C ALA A 100 -0.02 -17.19 13.44
N GLY A 101 0.85 -16.61 14.27
CA GLY A 101 2.17 -17.16 14.56
C GLY A 101 3.30 -16.68 13.64
N TYR A 102 2.99 -15.94 12.58
CA TYR A 102 3.99 -15.44 11.66
C TYR A 102 4.80 -14.28 12.26
N ARG A 103 6.06 -14.17 11.84
CA ARG A 103 6.99 -13.10 12.22
C ARG A 103 7.77 -12.65 11.00
N HIS A 104 8.50 -11.54 11.14
CA HIS A 104 9.50 -11.18 10.13
C HIS A 104 10.41 -12.41 9.83
N PRO A 105 10.75 -12.69 8.54
CA PRO A 105 10.54 -11.85 7.34
C PRO A 105 9.26 -12.17 6.54
N ILE A 106 8.34 -12.97 7.06
CA ILE A 106 7.21 -13.52 6.28
C ILE A 106 6.34 -12.43 5.66
N MET A 107 5.94 -11.40 6.44
CA MET A 107 5.09 -10.32 5.94
C MET A 107 5.77 -9.52 4.81
N LEU A 108 7.07 -9.26 4.96
CA LEU A 108 7.85 -8.58 3.92
C LEU A 108 7.95 -9.44 2.65
N GLY A 109 8.11 -10.75 2.81
CA GLY A 109 8.09 -11.70 1.69
C GLY A 109 6.76 -11.67 0.93
N ASP A 110 5.63 -11.59 1.65
CA ASP A 110 4.29 -11.48 1.04
C ASP A 110 4.13 -10.16 0.26
N ALA A 111 4.59 -9.03 0.83
CA ALA A 111 4.55 -7.73 0.16
C ALA A 111 5.47 -7.69 -1.07
N ALA A 112 6.68 -8.22 -0.98
CA ALA A 112 7.61 -8.33 -2.09
C ALA A 112 7.02 -9.18 -3.22
N ARG A 113 6.42 -10.33 -2.88
CA ARG A 113 5.75 -11.22 -3.83
C ARG A 113 4.57 -10.54 -4.51
N ALA A 114 3.76 -9.76 -3.77
CA ALA A 114 2.65 -9.01 -4.34
C ALA A 114 3.12 -8.00 -5.40
N ILE A 115 4.18 -7.23 -5.10
CA ILE A 115 4.77 -6.27 -6.05
C ILE A 115 5.29 -6.99 -7.30
N ARG A 116 6.02 -8.09 -7.13
CA ARG A 116 6.52 -8.91 -8.23
C ARG A 116 5.39 -9.49 -9.07
N THR A 117 4.31 -9.95 -8.43
CA THR A 117 3.12 -10.48 -9.13
C THR A 117 2.48 -9.43 -10.01
N VAL A 118 2.27 -8.21 -9.49
CA VAL A 118 1.73 -7.10 -10.28
C VAL A 118 2.67 -6.75 -11.44
N ARG A 119 3.97 -6.70 -11.21
CA ARG A 119 4.97 -6.36 -12.23
C ARG A 119 5.05 -7.41 -13.33
N THR A 120 5.04 -8.69 -12.99
CA THR A 120 5.10 -9.80 -13.97
C THR A 120 3.83 -9.87 -14.82
N HIS A 121 2.67 -9.58 -14.22
CA HIS A 121 1.39 -9.59 -14.92
C HIS A 121 0.96 -8.21 -15.46
N ALA A 122 1.86 -7.23 -15.48
CA ALA A 122 1.56 -5.85 -15.87
C ALA A 122 0.87 -5.75 -17.24
N LYS A 123 1.35 -6.50 -18.25
CA LYS A 123 0.73 -6.55 -19.60
C LYS A 123 -0.73 -7.03 -19.52
N LYS A 124 -1.04 -8.06 -18.74
CA LYS A 124 -2.40 -8.61 -18.57
C LYS A 124 -3.37 -7.56 -18.03
N TRP A 125 -2.91 -6.70 -17.13
CA TRP A 125 -3.72 -5.67 -16.48
C TRP A 125 -3.57 -4.28 -17.10
N LYS A 126 -2.88 -4.17 -18.25
CA LYS A 126 -2.59 -2.88 -18.91
C LYS A 126 -1.89 -1.89 -17.97
N ILE A 127 -0.90 -2.37 -17.23
CA ILE A 127 -0.08 -1.61 -16.28
C ILE A 127 1.31 -1.41 -16.88
N ASP A 128 1.87 -0.22 -16.67
CA ASP A 128 3.30 0.05 -16.89
C ASP A 128 4.09 -0.56 -15.72
N PRO A 129 5.01 -1.53 -15.94
CA PRO A 129 5.80 -2.14 -14.87
C PRO A 129 6.71 -1.16 -14.13
N LYS A 130 6.89 0.06 -14.65
CA LYS A 130 7.63 1.16 -14.01
C LYS A 130 6.73 2.09 -13.19
N LYS A 131 5.41 1.83 -13.11
CA LYS A 131 4.43 2.62 -12.36
C LYS A 131 3.69 1.78 -11.34
N ILE A 132 4.42 1.03 -10.52
CA ILE A 132 3.87 0.18 -9.46
C ILE A 132 4.35 0.72 -8.11
N GLY A 133 3.43 1.28 -7.33
CA GLY A 133 3.68 1.75 -5.97
C GLY A 133 3.21 0.77 -4.91
N ILE A 134 3.51 1.13 -3.65
CA ILE A 134 2.99 0.45 -2.47
C ILE A 134 2.37 1.48 -1.52
N MET A 135 1.24 1.12 -0.92
CA MET A 135 0.52 1.95 0.06
C MET A 135 0.26 1.14 1.32
N GLY A 136 0.37 1.77 2.48
CA GLY A 136 -0.01 1.12 3.72
C GLY A 136 -0.34 2.08 4.83
N SER A 137 -1.18 1.62 5.77
CA SER A 137 -1.61 2.38 6.95
C SER A 137 -1.13 1.71 8.22
N SER A 138 -0.74 2.50 9.25
CA SER A 138 -0.40 1.94 10.56
C SER A 138 0.69 0.86 10.47
N ALA A 139 0.43 -0.36 10.92
CA ALA A 139 1.33 -1.51 10.73
C ALA A 139 1.52 -1.88 9.25
N GLY A 140 0.49 -1.72 8.39
CA GLY A 140 0.62 -1.84 6.94
C GLY A 140 1.51 -0.73 6.35
N GLY A 141 1.53 0.46 6.97
CA GLY A 141 2.47 1.53 6.68
C GLY A 141 3.91 1.15 7.02
N HIS A 142 4.10 0.42 8.13
CA HIS A 142 5.40 -0.18 8.44
C HIS A 142 5.81 -1.20 7.38
N LEU A 143 4.91 -2.10 6.98
CA LEU A 143 5.19 -3.07 5.93
C LEU A 143 5.55 -2.39 4.60
N ALA A 144 4.82 -1.32 4.23
CA ALA A 144 5.11 -0.53 3.04
C ALA A 144 6.46 0.19 3.14
N SER A 145 6.78 0.82 4.29
CA SER A 145 8.07 1.48 4.51
C SER A 145 9.23 0.49 4.50
N THR A 146 9.03 -0.71 5.05
CA THR A 146 10.03 -1.79 4.96
C THR A 146 10.21 -2.23 3.52
N ALA A 147 9.13 -2.38 2.74
CA ALA A 147 9.23 -2.78 1.32
C ALA A 147 9.96 -1.73 0.45
N ILE A 148 9.84 -0.43 0.74
CA ILE A 148 10.56 0.62 -0.01
C ILE A 148 12.01 0.82 0.45
N THR A 149 12.43 0.23 1.57
CA THR A 149 13.80 0.32 2.08
C THR A 149 14.59 -1.00 1.98
N HIS A 150 13.90 -2.15 1.88
CA HIS A 150 14.50 -3.50 1.87
C HIS A 150 14.14 -4.31 0.62
N PHE A 151 13.91 -3.65 -0.50
CA PHE A 151 13.65 -4.31 -1.78
C PHE A 151 14.91 -4.97 -2.36
N ASP A 152 14.67 -5.86 -3.31
CA ASP A 152 15.69 -6.48 -4.16
C ASP A 152 15.34 -6.38 -5.66
N ASN A 153 16.29 -6.74 -6.50
CA ASN A 153 16.14 -6.69 -7.96
C ASN A 153 15.55 -7.98 -8.56
N GLY A 154 15.15 -8.96 -7.72
CA GLY A 154 14.75 -10.29 -8.16
C GLY A 154 15.93 -11.21 -8.45
N ASP A 155 15.64 -12.50 -8.57
CA ASP A 155 16.61 -13.52 -8.97
C ASP A 155 16.34 -13.96 -10.40
N SER A 156 17.19 -13.54 -11.34
CA SER A 156 17.04 -13.89 -12.77
C SER A 156 17.07 -15.39 -13.04
N LYS A 157 17.60 -16.21 -12.11
CA LYS A 157 17.70 -17.67 -12.21
C LYS A 157 16.57 -18.39 -11.46
N ALA A 158 15.68 -17.65 -10.76
CA ALA A 158 14.56 -18.26 -10.04
C ALA A 158 13.72 -19.15 -10.97
N ARG A 159 13.28 -20.30 -10.45
CA ARG A 159 12.38 -21.19 -11.18
C ARG A 159 11.03 -20.54 -11.44
N ASP A 160 10.48 -19.88 -10.43
CA ASP A 160 9.23 -19.12 -10.58
C ASP A 160 9.52 -17.79 -11.31
N PRO A 161 8.88 -17.54 -12.48
CA PRO A 161 9.06 -16.30 -13.23
C PRO A 161 8.74 -15.03 -12.44
N ILE A 162 7.84 -15.11 -11.44
CA ILE A 162 7.47 -13.97 -10.60
C ILE A 162 8.68 -13.53 -9.75
N ASP A 163 9.47 -14.46 -9.24
CA ASP A 163 10.62 -14.13 -8.40
C ASP A 163 11.83 -13.57 -9.18
N ARG A 164 11.76 -13.60 -10.51
CA ARG A 164 12.74 -12.91 -11.39
C ARG A 164 12.52 -11.39 -11.44
N ALA A 165 11.33 -10.92 -11.09
CA ALA A 165 11.01 -9.49 -11.12
C ALA A 165 11.51 -8.79 -9.85
N SER A 166 11.90 -7.52 -9.98
CA SER A 166 12.25 -6.68 -8.84
C SER A 166 11.07 -6.46 -7.90
N SER A 167 11.32 -6.54 -6.59
CA SER A 167 10.35 -6.18 -5.55
C SER A 167 10.33 -4.67 -5.24
N ARG A 168 11.20 -3.85 -5.88
CA ARG A 168 11.27 -2.42 -5.63
C ARG A 168 10.02 -1.70 -6.13
N PRO A 169 9.23 -1.04 -5.26
CA PRO A 169 8.14 -0.17 -5.70
C PRO A 169 8.69 1.07 -6.42
N ASN A 170 7.85 1.74 -7.22
CA ASN A 170 8.20 2.99 -7.89
C ASN A 170 7.75 4.23 -7.09
N ALA A 171 6.87 4.04 -6.10
CA ALA A 171 6.42 5.06 -5.15
C ALA A 171 6.00 4.42 -3.83
N GLY A 172 6.14 5.14 -2.71
CA GLY A 172 5.62 4.76 -1.40
C GLY A 172 4.51 5.71 -0.95
N ILE A 173 3.44 5.19 -0.34
CA ILE A 173 2.34 5.98 0.26
C ILE A 173 2.13 5.46 1.68
N LEU A 174 2.46 6.29 2.66
CA LEU A 174 2.48 5.92 4.07
C LEU A 174 1.44 6.73 4.84
N CYS A 175 0.41 6.04 5.34
CA CYS A 175 -0.70 6.65 6.06
C CYS A 175 -0.55 6.39 7.56
N TYR A 176 -0.34 7.46 8.35
CA TYR A 176 -0.09 7.35 9.81
C TYR A 176 0.73 6.10 10.18
N PRO A 177 1.89 5.93 9.52
CA PRO A 177 2.62 4.67 9.56
C PRO A 177 3.29 4.44 10.90
N VAL A 178 3.36 3.18 11.34
CA VAL A 178 4.45 2.74 12.21
C VAL A 178 5.72 2.75 11.36
N ILE A 179 6.81 3.26 11.88
CA ILE A 179 8.11 3.35 11.18
C ILE A 179 9.21 2.74 12.03
N THR A 180 9.44 3.32 13.21
CA THR A 180 10.48 2.84 14.11
C THR A 180 10.00 1.66 14.97
N MET A 181 10.88 0.72 15.23
CA MET A 181 10.70 -0.32 16.25
C MET A 181 11.31 0.08 17.61
N GLY A 182 11.85 1.32 17.69
CA GLY A 182 12.46 1.92 18.89
C GLY A 182 11.47 2.64 19.81
N LYS A 183 11.86 3.83 20.28
CA LYS A 183 11.16 4.62 21.31
C LYS A 183 9.70 4.94 20.98
N TYR A 184 9.40 5.31 19.75
CA TYR A 184 8.07 5.75 19.32
C TYR A 184 7.26 4.64 18.65
N THR A 185 7.67 3.37 18.81
CA THR A 185 6.98 2.24 18.19
C THR A 185 5.57 2.03 18.74
N HIS A 186 4.68 1.52 17.92
CA HIS A 186 3.45 0.90 18.41
C HIS A 186 3.76 -0.50 18.94
N GLN A 187 3.69 -0.66 20.27
CA GLN A 187 4.13 -1.89 20.96
C GLN A 187 3.41 -3.16 20.46
N GLY A 188 2.11 -3.05 20.15
CA GLY A 188 1.34 -4.16 19.58
C GLY A 188 1.90 -4.64 18.24
N SER A 189 2.23 -3.70 17.32
CA SER A 189 2.85 -4.00 16.03
C SER A 189 4.22 -4.63 16.21
N LYS A 190 5.06 -4.08 17.08
CA LYS A 190 6.39 -4.62 17.37
C LYS A 190 6.31 -6.06 17.88
N ARG A 191 5.46 -6.32 18.86
CA ARG A 191 5.27 -7.67 19.41
C ARG A 191 4.77 -8.67 18.39
N ASN A 192 3.78 -8.27 17.58
CA ASN A 192 3.22 -9.17 16.56
C ASN A 192 4.19 -9.44 15.40
N LEU A 193 5.07 -8.49 15.07
CA LEU A 193 6.06 -8.64 14.01
C LEU A 193 7.34 -9.36 14.47
N LEU A 194 7.83 -9.03 15.67
CA LEU A 194 9.16 -9.42 16.15
C LEU A 194 9.14 -10.39 17.33
N GLY A 195 8.00 -10.58 17.99
CA GLY A 195 7.90 -11.31 19.27
C GLY A 195 8.07 -10.39 20.49
N ASN A 196 8.10 -11.00 21.69
CA ASN A 196 8.08 -10.25 22.94
C ASN A 196 9.43 -9.59 23.27
N ASN A 197 10.54 -10.25 23.02
CA ASN A 197 11.89 -9.80 23.35
C ASN A 197 12.80 -9.88 22.12
N PRO A 198 12.58 -9.06 21.10
CA PRO A 198 13.40 -9.12 19.90
C PRO A 198 14.82 -8.64 20.18
N PRO A 199 15.84 -9.23 19.55
CA PRO A 199 17.19 -8.74 19.63
C PRO A 199 17.30 -7.34 19.04
N GLU A 200 18.24 -6.54 19.52
CA GLU A 200 18.39 -5.14 19.11
C GLU A 200 18.68 -5.01 17.60
N GLU A 201 19.45 -5.93 17.05
CA GLU A 201 19.75 -5.98 15.60
C GLU A 201 18.47 -6.06 14.76
N LEU A 202 17.48 -6.85 15.21
CA LEU A 202 16.19 -6.97 14.53
C LEU A 202 15.34 -5.72 14.70
N VAL A 203 15.36 -5.08 15.88
CA VAL A 203 14.74 -3.78 16.13
C VAL A 203 15.34 -2.71 15.22
N ASN A 204 16.66 -2.69 15.08
CA ASN A 204 17.36 -1.76 14.21
C ASN A 204 17.07 -2.04 12.73
N LEU A 205 17.10 -3.31 12.31
CA LEU A 205 16.81 -3.73 10.93
C LEU A 205 15.41 -3.29 10.48
N LEU A 206 14.43 -3.35 11.37
CA LEU A 206 13.04 -3.04 11.05
C LEU A 206 12.59 -1.64 11.52
N SER A 207 13.52 -0.80 11.91
CA SER A 207 13.32 0.65 12.03
C SER A 207 13.61 1.29 10.68
N SER A 208 12.56 1.43 9.84
CA SER A 208 12.70 1.76 8.40
C SER A 208 13.42 3.08 8.16
N GLU A 209 13.35 4.04 9.09
CA GLU A 209 14.06 5.32 9.02
C GLU A 209 15.58 5.15 8.97
N LYS A 210 16.12 4.05 9.50
CA LYS A 210 17.56 3.74 9.51
C LYS A 210 18.06 3.16 8.19
N HIS A 211 17.14 2.79 7.29
CA HIS A 211 17.45 2.08 6.04
C HIS A 211 17.07 2.85 4.77
N VAL A 212 16.72 4.13 4.92
CA VAL A 212 16.50 5.02 3.78
C VAL A 212 17.82 5.23 3.04
N ARG A 213 17.80 5.09 1.72
CA ARG A 213 18.96 5.24 0.84
C ARG A 213 18.59 6.07 -0.39
N LYS A 214 19.57 6.56 -1.12
CA LYS A 214 19.37 7.36 -2.34
C LYS A 214 18.45 6.70 -3.39
N ASN A 215 18.39 5.37 -3.42
CA ASN A 215 17.51 4.60 -4.31
C ASN A 215 16.16 4.20 -3.70
N THR A 216 15.85 4.66 -2.48
CA THR A 216 14.50 4.57 -1.92
C THR A 216 13.53 5.35 -2.83
N PRO A 217 12.34 4.81 -3.15
CA PRO A 217 11.40 5.50 -4.06
C PRO A 217 10.86 6.80 -3.48
N PRO A 218 10.41 7.74 -4.33
CA PRO A 218 9.64 8.90 -3.88
C PRO A 218 8.48 8.50 -2.97
N THR A 219 8.26 9.24 -1.88
CA THR A 219 7.32 8.82 -0.84
C THR A 219 6.38 9.95 -0.41
N PHE A 220 5.09 9.64 -0.37
CA PHE A 220 4.06 10.46 0.26
C PHE A 220 3.83 9.94 1.69
N VAL A 221 3.86 10.83 2.68
CA VAL A 221 3.63 10.51 4.10
C VAL A 221 2.60 11.46 4.66
N TRP A 222 1.62 10.94 5.40
CA TRP A 222 0.73 11.79 6.16
C TRP A 222 0.41 11.22 7.55
N HIS A 223 0.13 12.11 8.49
CA HIS A 223 -0.14 11.77 9.89
C HIS A 223 -1.02 12.83 10.54
N THR A 224 -1.47 12.56 11.77
CA THR A 224 -2.11 13.55 12.63
C THR A 224 -1.32 13.74 13.93
N ALA A 225 -1.23 14.96 14.41
CA ALA A 225 -0.51 15.27 15.66
C ALA A 225 -1.21 14.71 16.92
N GLU A 226 -2.53 14.43 16.84
CA GLU A 226 -3.31 13.84 17.92
C GLU A 226 -3.27 12.30 17.95
N ASP A 227 -2.55 11.65 17.04
CA ASP A 227 -2.42 10.20 17.01
C ASP A 227 -1.63 9.70 18.22
N ARG A 228 -2.33 9.10 19.17
CA ARG A 228 -1.73 8.57 20.41
C ARG A 228 -1.18 7.16 20.28
N PRO A 229 -1.89 6.21 19.60
CA PRO A 229 -1.38 4.85 19.40
C PRO A 229 -0.10 4.77 18.57
N VAL A 230 0.02 5.58 17.53
CA VAL A 230 1.22 5.69 16.69
C VAL A 230 1.66 7.15 16.67
N PRO A 231 2.63 7.54 17.52
CA PRO A 231 3.08 8.93 17.62
C PRO A 231 3.58 9.47 16.28
N VAL A 232 3.26 10.75 15.99
CA VAL A 232 3.63 11.44 14.74
C VAL A 232 5.14 11.45 14.47
N GLU A 233 5.95 11.26 15.49
CA GLU A 233 7.40 11.12 15.41
C GLU A 233 7.83 10.01 14.44
N ASN A 234 7.02 8.96 14.27
CA ASN A 234 7.27 7.95 13.24
C ASN A 234 7.41 8.59 11.84
N SER A 235 6.45 9.42 11.45
CA SER A 235 6.48 10.12 10.16
C SER A 235 7.57 11.17 10.07
N LEU A 236 7.83 11.90 11.16
CA LEU A 236 8.89 12.92 11.22
C LEU A 236 10.28 12.28 11.06
N LEU A 237 10.56 11.17 11.74
CA LEU A 237 11.82 10.43 11.63
C LEU A 237 12.03 9.93 10.19
N PHE A 238 11.01 9.37 9.57
CA PHE A 238 11.11 8.86 8.22
C PHE A 238 11.33 9.98 7.19
N ALA A 239 10.61 11.09 7.32
CA ALA A 239 10.78 12.26 6.47
C ALA A 239 12.17 12.89 6.60
N SER A 240 12.73 12.95 7.84
CA SER A 240 14.11 13.39 8.07
C SER A 240 15.10 12.49 7.32
N ALA A 241 14.95 11.17 7.44
CA ALA A 241 15.82 10.23 6.75
C ALA A 241 15.71 10.33 5.21
N LEU A 242 14.50 10.52 4.67
CA LEU A 242 14.29 10.78 3.24
C LEU A 242 15.01 12.06 2.79
N ARG A 243 14.91 13.13 3.59
CA ARG A 243 15.59 14.40 3.32
C ARG A 243 17.10 14.25 3.29
N GLU A 244 17.67 13.57 4.30
CA GLU A 244 19.10 13.31 4.40
C GLU A 244 19.63 12.47 3.24
N ALA A 245 18.86 11.47 2.78
CA ALA A 245 19.22 10.63 1.64
C ALA A 245 18.99 11.30 0.27
N GLY A 246 18.41 12.52 0.23
CA GLY A 246 18.08 13.21 -1.02
C GLY A 246 16.95 12.56 -1.82
N VAL A 247 16.05 11.83 -1.15
CA VAL A 247 14.88 11.19 -1.76
C VAL A 247 13.73 12.18 -1.81
N PRO A 248 13.04 12.35 -2.96
CA PRO A 248 11.84 13.20 -3.04
C PRO A 248 10.71 12.67 -2.14
N PHE A 249 10.09 13.57 -1.38
CA PHE A 249 8.94 13.20 -0.55
C PHE A 249 7.98 14.37 -0.35
N ALA A 250 6.73 14.04 0.03
CA ALA A 250 5.76 14.96 0.59
C ALA A 250 5.40 14.48 2.01
N LEU A 251 5.37 15.42 2.97
CA LEU A 251 4.93 15.16 4.35
C LEU A 251 3.79 16.09 4.71
N HIS A 252 2.67 15.52 5.14
CA HIS A 252 1.51 16.24 5.62
C HIS A 252 1.21 15.84 7.08
N VAL A 253 1.25 16.80 7.99
CA VAL A 253 0.87 16.61 9.39
C VAL A 253 -0.33 17.49 9.70
N TYR A 254 -1.47 16.86 9.98
CA TYR A 254 -2.69 17.56 10.37
C TYR A 254 -2.83 17.59 11.89
N GLN A 255 -3.39 18.66 12.43
CA GLN A 255 -3.53 18.81 13.85
C GLN A 255 -4.44 17.73 14.45
N LYS A 256 -5.63 17.55 13.89
CA LYS A 256 -6.69 16.71 14.47
C LYS A 256 -6.82 15.36 13.77
N GLY A 257 -7.16 14.35 14.54
CA GLY A 257 -7.53 13.03 14.07
C GLY A 257 -7.00 11.93 14.97
N ARG A 258 -7.86 10.95 15.27
CA ARG A 258 -7.44 9.73 15.94
C ARG A 258 -6.73 8.79 14.98
N HIS A 259 -6.07 7.78 15.50
CA HIS A 259 -5.48 6.71 14.69
C HIS A 259 -6.52 5.95 13.86
N GLY A 260 -6.15 5.51 12.65
CA GLY A 260 -6.95 4.60 11.84
C GLY A 260 -8.19 5.23 11.19
N ILE A 261 -8.14 6.50 10.82
CA ILE A 261 -9.29 7.21 10.22
C ILE A 261 -9.51 6.92 8.72
N GLY A 262 -8.64 6.15 8.07
CA GLY A 262 -8.77 5.80 6.66
C GLY A 262 -8.79 7.01 5.74
N LEU A 263 -9.75 7.08 4.81
CA LEU A 263 -9.93 8.23 3.91
C LEU A 263 -10.38 9.51 4.62
N ALA A 264 -10.78 9.43 5.90
CA ALA A 264 -11.37 10.55 6.63
C ALA A 264 -12.59 11.17 5.94
N ASP A 265 -13.33 10.35 5.19
CA ASP A 265 -14.50 10.74 4.38
C ASP A 265 -15.82 10.72 5.16
N LYS A 266 -15.78 10.36 6.46
CA LYS A 266 -16.94 10.25 7.35
C LYS A 266 -16.81 11.19 8.56
N PRO A 267 -17.95 11.64 9.13
CA PRO A 267 -17.92 12.39 10.39
C PRO A 267 -17.15 11.65 11.50
N PRO A 268 -16.46 12.35 12.40
CA PRO A 268 -16.33 13.83 12.46
C PRO A 268 -15.23 14.40 11.56
N PHE A 269 -14.52 13.57 10.79
CA PHE A 269 -13.35 13.98 10.03
C PHE A 269 -13.62 14.38 8.58
N LYS A 270 -14.85 14.21 8.10
CA LYS A 270 -15.25 14.64 6.75
C LYS A 270 -14.95 16.13 6.57
N ASN A 271 -14.19 16.46 5.54
CA ASN A 271 -13.74 17.82 5.21
C ASN A 271 -12.68 18.43 6.17
N VAL A 272 -12.19 17.67 7.16
CA VAL A 272 -11.12 18.14 8.06
C VAL A 272 -9.73 17.75 7.55
N HIS A 273 -9.65 16.69 6.77
CA HIS A 273 -8.39 16.17 6.23
C HIS A 273 -8.40 16.14 4.71
N PRO A 274 -7.68 17.08 4.06
CA PRO A 274 -7.54 17.08 2.60
C PRO A 274 -6.53 16.03 2.09
N TRP A 275 -5.94 15.19 2.94
CA TRP A 275 -4.85 14.30 2.60
C TRP A 275 -5.09 13.45 1.34
N ALA A 276 -6.32 13.01 1.12
CA ALA A 276 -6.66 12.23 -0.07
C ALA A 276 -6.55 13.07 -1.35
N ASN A 277 -6.90 14.36 -1.31
CA ASN A 277 -6.72 15.30 -2.41
C ASN A 277 -5.23 15.63 -2.60
N ASP A 278 -4.48 15.81 -1.50
CA ASP A 278 -3.04 16.03 -1.54
C ASP A 278 -2.31 14.83 -2.14
N LEU A 279 -2.77 13.60 -1.82
CA LEU A 279 -2.28 12.38 -2.45
C LEU A 279 -2.55 12.37 -3.96
N VAL A 280 -3.76 12.73 -4.40
CA VAL A 280 -4.10 12.80 -5.84
C VAL A 280 -3.19 13.81 -6.55
N PHE A 281 -2.97 14.99 -5.95
CA PHE A 281 -2.06 15.98 -6.49
C PHE A 281 -0.65 15.41 -6.61
N TRP A 282 -0.12 14.81 -5.55
CA TRP A 282 1.21 14.21 -5.55
C TRP A 282 1.35 13.08 -6.58
N LEU A 283 0.35 12.21 -6.71
CA LEU A 283 0.35 11.12 -7.69
C LEU A 283 0.37 11.62 -9.14
N LYS A 284 -0.26 12.79 -9.42
CA LYS A 284 -0.14 13.46 -10.72
C LYS A 284 1.29 13.93 -10.97
N GLU A 285 1.93 14.57 -9.99
CA GLU A 285 3.32 15.01 -10.09
C GLU A 285 4.29 13.84 -10.28
N GLN A 286 4.01 12.68 -9.69
CA GLN A 286 4.79 11.45 -9.88
C GLN A 286 4.44 10.71 -11.18
N GLY A 287 3.46 11.16 -11.98
CA GLY A 287 3.04 10.54 -13.22
C GLY A 287 2.26 9.24 -13.06
N PHE A 288 1.67 8.99 -11.89
CA PHE A 288 0.77 7.85 -11.64
C PHE A 288 -0.67 8.12 -12.12
N ILE A 289 -1.05 9.37 -12.23
CA ILE A 289 -2.33 9.82 -12.81
C ILE A 289 -1.98 10.68 -14.02
N ALA A 290 -2.76 10.63 -15.09
CA ALA A 290 -2.61 11.52 -16.22
C ALA A 290 -2.79 12.99 -15.78
N LYS A 291 -1.98 13.89 -16.38
CA LYS A 291 -2.08 15.35 -16.13
C LYS A 291 -3.39 15.89 -16.64
#